data_68f56e17ba8593a9c988106f766af515
#
_entry.id   68f56e17ba8593a9c988106f766af515
#
_cell.length_a   1.000
_cell.length_b   1.000
_cell.length_c   1.000
_cell.angle_alpha   90.00
_cell.angle_beta   90.00
_cell.angle_gamma   90.00
#
_symmetry.space_group_name_H-M   'P 1'
#
loop_
_entity.id
_entity.type
_entity.pdbx_description
1 polymer ?
#
loop_
_entity_poly.entity_id
_entity_poly.type
_entity_poly.pdbx_seq_one_letter_code
_entity_poly.pdbx_strand_id
1 'polypeptide(L)'
;MYASLWVDGRSGACPDTMPLEATMLVLDNSEWMRNGDYTPSRWDAQSDAVNVLFDAKTSVHPENMIGVLTMAGKSPAVLATLTQDISKVFAGIHSSKLSGRIGLATGINVAQLALKHRQNKNQRQRIIAFV
;
A
#
# COMPACT_ATOMS: atom_id res chain seq x y z
N MET A 1 3.93 3.51 -14.06
CA MET A 1 3.07 2.43 -14.53
C MET A 1 2.47 1.75 -13.30
N TYR A 2 1.18 1.78 -13.16
CA TYR A 2 0.51 1.23 -11.98
C TYR A 2 0.00 -0.17 -12.31
N ALA A 3 0.52 -1.19 -11.64
CA ALA A 3 -0.02 -2.53 -11.73
C ALA A 3 -0.82 -2.83 -10.45
N SER A 4 -2.14 -2.98 -10.58
CA SER A 4 -3.00 -3.44 -9.48
C SER A 4 -3.18 -4.95 -9.60
N LEU A 5 -2.66 -5.70 -8.64
CA LEU A 5 -2.89 -7.13 -8.54
C LEU A 5 -4.12 -7.38 -7.66
N TRP A 6 -5.16 -7.96 -8.24
CA TRP A 6 -6.35 -8.40 -7.52
C TRP A 6 -6.12 -9.79 -6.97
N VAL A 7 -6.12 -9.93 -5.66
CA VAL A 7 -6.23 -11.25 -5.01
C VAL A 7 -7.63 -11.31 -4.40
N ASP A 8 -8.60 -11.73 -5.21
CA ASP A 8 -9.97 -11.89 -4.74
C ASP A 8 -10.20 -13.34 -4.29
N GLY A 9 -10.40 -13.51 -3.02
CA GLY A 9 -10.60 -14.83 -2.39
C GLY A 9 -12.04 -15.21 -2.09
N ARG A 10 -13.07 -14.42 -2.50
CA ARG A 10 -14.48 -14.82 -2.34
C ARG A 10 -15.41 -14.12 -3.31
N SER A 11 -16.01 -14.87 -4.21
CA SER A 11 -17.17 -14.49 -5.00
C SER A 11 -18.42 -14.56 -4.12
N GLY A 12 -19.14 -13.46 -3.99
CA GLY A 12 -20.44 -13.44 -3.32
C GLY A 12 -20.67 -12.13 -2.59
N ALA A 13 -20.89 -11.04 -3.32
CA ALA A 13 -21.32 -9.78 -2.72
C ALA A 13 -22.66 -9.37 -3.31
N CYS A 14 -23.63 -9.03 -2.43
CA CYS A 14 -24.81 -8.24 -2.78
C CYS A 14 -24.37 -6.90 -3.38
N PRO A 15 -25.03 -6.41 -4.45
CA PRO A 15 -24.60 -5.21 -5.16
C PRO A 15 -24.76 -3.88 -4.41
N ASP A 16 -25.40 -3.87 -3.24
CA ASP A 16 -25.77 -2.62 -2.55
C ASP A 16 -24.97 -2.27 -1.30
N THR A 17 -24.00 -3.09 -0.89
CA THR A 17 -23.12 -2.75 0.23
C THR A 17 -21.69 -2.60 -0.29
N MET A 18 -21.16 -1.38 -0.21
CA MET A 18 -19.73 -1.16 -0.49
C MET A 18 -18.91 -2.04 0.46
N PRO A 19 -18.13 -2.98 -0.05
CA PRO A 19 -17.42 -3.92 0.79
C PRO A 19 -16.33 -3.23 1.59
N LEU A 20 -16.24 -3.57 2.86
CA LEU A 20 -15.10 -3.24 3.70
C LEU A 20 -13.82 -3.80 3.10
N GLU A 21 -12.81 -2.96 2.95
CA GLU A 21 -11.53 -3.35 2.38
C GLU A 21 -10.37 -3.11 3.35
N ALA A 22 -9.43 -4.07 3.37
CA ALA A 22 -8.10 -3.90 3.91
C ALA A 22 -7.12 -3.86 2.74
N THR A 23 -6.50 -2.72 2.52
CA THR A 23 -5.59 -2.49 1.40
C THR A 23 -4.16 -2.37 1.91
N MET A 24 -3.24 -3.11 1.30
CA MET A 24 -1.82 -3.00 1.57
C MET A 24 -1.14 -2.35 0.37
N LEU A 25 -0.49 -1.21 0.59
CA LEU A 25 0.27 -0.49 -0.42
C LEU A 25 1.73 -0.93 -0.35
N VAL A 26 2.25 -1.39 -1.46
CA VAL A 26 3.66 -1.80 -1.61
C VAL A 26 4.38 -0.73 -2.41
N LEU A 27 5.26 0.02 -1.75
CA LEU A 27 5.98 1.13 -2.35
C LEU A 27 7.38 0.71 -2.79
N ASP A 28 7.79 1.24 -3.93
CA ASP A 28 9.17 1.14 -4.37
C ASP A 28 10.01 2.27 -3.75
N ASN A 29 10.98 1.90 -2.94
CA ASN A 29 11.98 2.83 -2.38
C ASN A 29 13.39 2.54 -2.89
N SER A 30 13.51 1.98 -4.10
CA SER A 30 14.80 1.74 -4.74
C SER A 30 15.51 3.04 -5.11
N GLU A 31 16.81 2.93 -5.43
CA GLU A 31 17.61 4.08 -5.88
C GLU A 31 17.02 4.78 -7.12
N TRP A 32 16.29 4.06 -7.97
CA TRP A 32 15.64 4.60 -9.16
C TRP A 32 14.55 5.65 -8.85
N MET A 33 14.01 5.63 -7.63
CA MET A 33 12.95 6.55 -7.20
C MET A 33 13.47 7.96 -6.91
N ARG A 34 14.78 8.17 -6.96
CA ARG A 34 15.41 9.51 -6.90
C ARG A 34 15.31 10.27 -8.21
N ASN A 35 14.92 9.61 -9.29
CA ASN A 35 14.84 10.24 -10.61
C ASN A 35 13.79 11.36 -10.59
N GLY A 36 14.14 12.50 -11.22
CA GLY A 36 13.32 13.71 -11.29
C GLY A 36 12.48 13.83 -12.57
N ASP A 37 12.23 12.74 -13.32
CA ASP A 37 11.35 12.74 -14.50
C ASP A 37 9.90 13.04 -14.13
N TYR A 38 9.48 12.68 -12.91
CA TYR A 38 8.28 13.19 -12.24
C TYR A 38 8.69 14.22 -11.20
N THR A 39 8.27 15.48 -11.36
CA THR A 39 8.69 16.58 -10.50
C THR A 39 7.98 16.54 -9.14
N PRO A 40 8.71 16.67 -8.01
CA PRO A 40 10.16 16.86 -7.88
C PRO A 40 10.96 15.55 -7.99
N SER A 41 10.39 14.40 -7.64
CA SER A 41 10.99 13.08 -7.79
C SER A 41 9.92 12.00 -7.94
N ARG A 42 10.30 10.81 -8.41
CA ARG A 42 9.38 9.66 -8.47
C ARG A 42 8.85 9.28 -7.09
N TRP A 43 9.69 9.40 -6.07
CA TRP A 43 9.30 9.13 -4.68
C TRP A 43 8.22 10.06 -4.19
N ASP A 44 8.36 11.37 -4.46
CA ASP A 44 7.36 12.36 -4.06
C ASP A 44 6.04 12.15 -4.80
N ALA A 45 6.10 11.88 -6.11
CA ALA A 45 4.91 11.57 -6.90
C ALA A 45 4.19 10.31 -6.39
N GLN A 46 4.96 9.28 -5.95
CA GLN A 46 4.40 8.08 -5.34
C GLN A 46 3.75 8.38 -3.99
N SER A 47 4.35 9.24 -3.18
CA SER A 47 3.79 9.67 -1.89
C SER A 47 2.48 10.44 -2.06
N ASP A 48 2.41 11.31 -3.06
CA ASP A 48 1.18 12.02 -3.41
C ASP A 48 0.07 11.07 -3.87
N ALA A 49 0.42 10.06 -4.65
CA ALA A 49 -0.53 9.03 -5.09
C ALA A 49 -1.07 8.21 -3.90
N VAL A 50 -0.24 7.91 -2.91
CA VAL A 50 -0.67 7.25 -1.66
C VAL A 50 -1.68 8.10 -0.91
N ASN A 51 -1.46 9.42 -0.86
CA ASN A 51 -2.39 10.36 -0.23
C ASN A 51 -3.77 10.31 -0.89
N VAL A 52 -3.80 10.46 -2.21
CA VAL A 52 -5.05 10.39 -2.99
C VAL A 52 -5.77 9.06 -2.81
N LEU A 53 -5.03 7.95 -2.80
CA LEU A 53 -5.61 6.63 -2.57
C LEU A 53 -6.17 6.48 -1.16
N PHE A 54 -5.49 7.03 -0.16
CA PHE A 54 -5.95 7.00 1.22
C PHE A 54 -7.29 7.75 1.36
N ASP A 55 -7.35 8.97 0.84
CA ASP A 55 -8.56 9.80 0.87
C ASP A 55 -9.72 9.13 0.11
N ALA A 56 -9.45 8.60 -1.07
CA ALA A 56 -10.45 7.90 -1.87
C ALA A 56 -11.02 6.68 -1.14
N LYS A 57 -10.17 5.88 -0.49
CA LYS A 57 -10.59 4.68 0.23
C LYS A 57 -11.37 4.99 1.50
N THR A 58 -10.94 5.99 2.25
CA THR A 58 -11.63 6.42 3.49
C THR A 58 -12.95 7.12 3.19
N SER A 59 -13.06 7.81 2.05
CA SER A 59 -14.32 8.42 1.59
C SER A 59 -15.37 7.38 1.21
N VAL A 60 -14.95 6.24 0.66
CA VAL A 60 -15.85 5.14 0.30
C VAL A 60 -16.43 4.47 1.55
N HIS A 61 -15.58 4.18 2.53
CA HIS A 61 -16.01 3.58 3.79
C HIS A 61 -15.02 3.95 4.92
N PRO A 62 -15.50 4.54 6.03
CA PRO A 62 -14.62 5.00 7.11
C PRO A 62 -13.90 3.87 7.85
N GLU A 63 -14.41 2.64 7.77
CA GLU A 63 -13.76 1.48 8.38
C GLU A 63 -12.74 0.77 7.47
N ASN A 64 -12.48 1.31 6.28
CA ASN A 64 -11.42 0.81 5.43
C ASN A 64 -10.06 1.02 6.08
N MET A 65 -9.22 0.00 6.03
CA MET A 65 -7.88 0.04 6.60
C MET A 65 -6.84 0.02 5.50
N ILE A 66 -5.81 0.84 5.68
CA ILE A 66 -4.69 0.93 4.73
C ILE A 66 -3.40 0.72 5.50
N GLY A 67 -2.55 -0.16 4.98
CA GLY A 67 -1.19 -0.36 5.44
C GLY A 67 -0.20 -0.03 4.33
N VAL A 68 1.02 0.29 4.70
CA VAL A 68 2.08 0.65 3.75
C VAL A 68 3.36 -0.11 4.09
N LEU A 69 3.97 -0.67 3.07
CA LEU A 69 5.29 -1.27 3.17
C LEU A 69 6.17 -0.86 1.98
N THR A 70 7.47 -0.93 2.18
CA THR A 70 8.47 -0.74 1.12
C THR A 70 9.08 -2.08 0.72
N MET A 71 9.41 -2.23 -0.56
CA MET A 71 9.88 -3.50 -1.12
C MET A 71 11.35 -3.51 -1.55
N ALA A 72 12.05 -2.38 -1.48
CA ALA A 72 13.46 -2.32 -1.84
C ALA A 72 14.37 -2.41 -0.61
N GLY A 73 15.65 -2.68 -0.85
CA GLY A 73 16.65 -2.83 0.18
C GLY A 73 17.00 -4.29 0.47
N LYS A 74 17.50 -4.56 1.65
CA LYS A 74 17.86 -5.92 2.08
C LYS A 74 16.63 -6.79 2.38
N SER A 75 15.57 -6.16 2.86
CA SER A 75 14.30 -6.81 3.18
C SER A 75 13.16 -5.79 3.09
N PRO A 76 11.94 -6.22 2.74
CA PRO A 76 10.77 -5.36 2.82
C PRO A 76 10.58 -4.84 4.24
N ALA A 77 10.25 -3.57 4.37
CA ALA A 77 9.97 -2.93 5.66
C ALA A 77 8.52 -2.46 5.73
N VAL A 78 7.80 -2.87 6.75
CA VAL A 78 6.45 -2.36 7.02
C VAL A 78 6.57 -0.99 7.66
N LEU A 79 6.14 0.05 6.95
CA LEU A 79 6.15 1.43 7.42
C LEU A 79 4.95 1.72 8.33
N ALA A 80 3.79 1.25 7.92
CA ALA A 80 2.57 1.36 8.71
C ALA A 80 1.75 0.07 8.56
N THR A 81 1.33 -0.49 9.68
CA THR A 81 0.37 -1.59 9.71
C THR A 81 -1.00 -1.09 9.27
N LEU A 82 -1.93 -1.99 9.00
CA LEU A 82 -3.30 -1.63 8.64
C LEU A 82 -3.90 -0.64 9.65
N THR A 83 -4.16 0.59 9.22
CA THR A 83 -4.64 1.69 10.04
C THR A 83 -5.64 2.57 9.28
N GLN A 84 -6.45 3.30 10.03
CA GLN A 84 -7.33 4.36 9.52
C GLN A 84 -6.70 5.75 9.67
N ASP A 85 -5.52 5.81 10.29
CA ASP A 85 -4.84 7.07 10.62
C ASP A 85 -3.80 7.41 9.54
N ILE A 86 -4.11 8.41 8.75
CA ILE A 86 -3.25 8.91 7.68
C ILE A 86 -1.90 9.44 8.22
N SER A 87 -1.89 10.00 9.43
CA SER A 87 -0.66 10.57 10.01
C SER A 87 0.41 9.50 10.22
N LYS A 88 0.01 8.28 10.59
CA LYS A 88 0.92 7.15 10.75
C LYS A 88 1.52 6.70 9.43
N VAL A 89 0.71 6.73 8.37
CA VAL A 89 1.14 6.39 7.01
C VAL A 89 2.18 7.39 6.54
N PHE A 90 1.92 8.69 6.68
CA PHE A 90 2.86 9.73 6.27
C PHE A 90 4.15 9.71 7.08
N ALA A 91 4.06 9.57 8.40
CA ALA A 91 5.24 9.47 9.25
C ALA A 91 6.14 8.30 8.80
N GLY A 92 5.54 7.17 8.45
CA GLY A 92 6.25 6.02 7.89
C GLY A 92 6.95 6.33 6.57
N ILE A 93 6.24 6.95 5.62
CA ILE A 93 6.78 7.32 4.31
C ILE A 93 7.95 8.30 4.45
N HIS A 94 7.81 9.35 5.28
CA HIS A 94 8.86 10.34 5.50
C HIS A 94 10.09 9.77 6.21
N SER A 95 9.93 8.74 7.05
CA SER A 95 11.03 8.08 7.72
C SER A 95 11.78 7.09 6.85
N SER A 96 11.21 6.71 5.69
CA SER A 96 11.80 5.71 4.79
C SER A 96 13.01 6.28 4.05
N LYS A 97 14.02 5.41 3.85
CA LYS A 97 15.22 5.75 3.07
C LYS A 97 15.17 5.08 1.71
N LEU A 98 15.56 5.83 0.69
CA LEU A 98 15.71 5.28 -0.67
C LEU A 98 17.02 4.52 -0.75
N SER A 99 16.95 3.22 -1.01
CA SER A 99 18.14 2.38 -1.14
C SER A 99 17.85 1.02 -1.75
N GLY A 100 18.84 0.43 -2.40
CA GLY A 100 18.79 -0.94 -2.83
C GLY A 100 18.02 -1.20 -4.12
N ARG A 101 17.68 -2.46 -4.33
CA ARG A 101 16.98 -2.96 -5.52
C ARG A 101 15.58 -3.45 -5.15
N ILE A 102 14.69 -3.44 -6.14
CA ILE A 102 13.32 -3.90 -6.01
C ILE A 102 13.26 -5.40 -5.71
N GLY A 103 12.52 -5.76 -4.67
CA GLY A 103 12.18 -7.14 -4.32
C GLY A 103 10.67 -7.37 -4.36
N LEU A 104 10.07 -7.28 -5.57
CA LEU A 104 8.61 -7.32 -5.74
C LEU A 104 7.96 -8.56 -5.13
N ALA A 105 8.51 -9.75 -5.42
CA ALA A 105 7.96 -11.01 -4.92
C ALA A 105 7.98 -11.07 -3.38
N THR A 106 9.07 -10.64 -2.77
CA THR A 106 9.20 -10.60 -1.31
C THR A 106 8.24 -9.56 -0.70
N GLY A 107 8.12 -8.38 -1.33
CA GLY A 107 7.18 -7.34 -0.92
C GLY A 107 5.72 -7.83 -0.94
N ILE A 108 5.30 -8.50 -2.00
CA ILE A 108 3.95 -9.08 -2.11
C ILE A 108 3.70 -10.15 -1.05
N ASN A 109 4.68 -11.03 -0.79
CA ASN A 109 4.56 -12.06 0.24
C ASN A 109 4.38 -11.46 1.64
N VAL A 110 5.14 -10.42 1.96
CA VAL A 110 4.99 -9.70 3.25
C VAL A 110 3.65 -8.98 3.33
N ALA A 111 3.20 -8.35 2.23
CA ALA A 111 1.88 -7.73 2.17
C ALA A 111 0.75 -8.74 2.40
N GLN A 112 0.85 -9.90 1.77
CA GLN A 112 -0.12 -11.00 1.96
C GLN A 112 -0.14 -11.49 3.41
N LEU A 113 1.02 -11.63 4.02
CA LEU A 113 1.14 -12.02 5.43
C LEU A 113 0.51 -10.97 6.35
N ALA A 114 0.76 -9.69 6.11
CA ALA A 114 0.17 -8.60 6.87
C ALA A 114 -1.37 -8.58 6.76
N LEU A 115 -1.91 -8.82 5.57
CA LEU A 115 -3.35 -8.92 5.34
C LEU A 115 -3.97 -10.16 6.00
N LYS A 116 -3.23 -11.26 6.07
CA LYS A 116 -3.67 -12.47 6.76
C LYS A 116 -3.89 -12.24 8.26
N HIS A 117 -3.09 -11.38 8.85
CA HIS A 117 -3.17 -11.02 10.28
C HIS A 117 -4.08 -9.81 10.58
N ARG A 118 -4.90 -9.36 9.62
CA ARG A 118 -5.83 -8.25 9.84
C ARG A 118 -6.84 -8.56 10.95
N GLN A 119 -7.26 -7.53 11.66
CA GLN A 119 -8.18 -7.67 12.80
C GLN A 119 -9.58 -8.11 12.35
N ASN A 120 -10.13 -7.46 11.31
CA ASN A 120 -11.45 -7.81 10.79
C ASN A 120 -11.32 -8.71 9.56
N LYS A 121 -11.65 -9.98 9.71
CA LYS A 121 -11.54 -10.98 8.64
C LYS A 121 -12.63 -10.88 7.57
N ASN A 122 -13.67 -10.11 7.80
CA ASN A 122 -14.73 -9.87 6.81
C ASN A 122 -14.33 -8.83 5.75
N GLN A 123 -13.27 -8.08 5.96
CA GLN A 123 -12.75 -7.14 4.99
C GLN A 123 -12.15 -7.87 3.78
N ARG A 124 -12.44 -7.36 2.58
CA ARG A 124 -11.75 -7.80 1.36
C ARG A 124 -10.28 -7.41 1.42
N GLN A 125 -9.44 -8.29 0.92
CA GLN A 125 -8.00 -8.06 0.85
C GLN A 125 -7.64 -7.47 -0.50
N ARG A 126 -6.85 -6.40 -0.50
CA ARG A 126 -6.30 -5.82 -1.72
C ARG A 126 -4.83 -5.47 -1.52
N ILE A 127 -4.03 -5.76 -2.52
CA ILE A 127 -2.62 -5.34 -2.59
C ILE A 127 -2.48 -4.42 -3.80
N ILE A 128 -1.92 -3.25 -3.61
CA ILE A 128 -1.59 -2.31 -4.68
C ILE A 128 -0.07 -2.10 -4.63
N ALA A 129 0.61 -2.52 -5.69
CA ALA A 129 2.05 -2.34 -5.82
C ALA A 129 2.36 -1.22 -6.79
N PHE A 130 3.20 -0.29 -6.36
CA PHE A 130 3.78 0.76 -7.19
C PHE A 130 5.11 0.25 -7.73
N VAL A 131 5.16 0.10 -9.02
CA VAL A 131 6.33 -0.44 -9.74
C VAL A 131 6.76 0.48 -10.87
#